data_77051683068fc725152583958a452b19
#
_entry.id   77051683068fc725152583958a452b19
#
_cell.length_a   1.000
_cell.length_b   1.000
_cell.length_c   1.000
_cell.angle_alpha   90.00
_cell.angle_beta   90.00
_cell.angle_gamma   90.00
#
_symmetry.space_group_name_H-M   'P 1'
#
loop_
_entity.id
_entity.type
_entity.pdbx_description
1 polymer ?
#
loop_
_entity_poly.entity_id
_entity_poly.type
_entity_poly.pdbx_seq_one_letter_code
_entity_poly.pdbx_strand_id
1 'polypeptide(L)'
;FLLVSCGISEDCFKGNGNPITQTFPLENFTKIKVYDGVGLVVKDGPIYEVKVVTSDNIIDDIDVKLNGDMLVVKDNSTCNIARDYGQTTVYVTAPNLTEIHSKTDQEIRSDGVLNYSDLKLFSIDISDGAGTGDFRLALNSTNFYVESNNVSNFYLTGQTENLHVFFSWGNGIFYGENLLIHNLLRLFHRGSNEIIIYPKNILTGEIYSTGNV
;
A
#
# COMPACT_ATOMS: atom_id res chain seq x y z
N PHE A 1 19.58 43.71 -11.73
CA PHE A 1 18.92 42.61 -10.97
C PHE A 1 17.90 41.96 -11.88
N LEU A 2 18.17 40.79 -12.44
CA LEU A 2 17.20 39.96 -13.11
C LEU A 2 16.51 39.15 -12.02
N LEU A 3 15.23 39.45 -11.72
CA LEU A 3 14.35 38.59 -10.97
C LEU A 3 13.97 37.42 -11.90
N VAL A 4 14.64 36.29 -11.75
CA VAL A 4 14.17 35.04 -12.33
C VAL A 4 12.96 34.63 -11.48
N SER A 5 11.75 34.96 -11.94
CA SER A 5 10.52 34.39 -11.42
C SER A 5 10.59 32.88 -11.70
N CYS A 6 10.63 32.03 -10.67
CA CYS A 6 10.33 30.65 -10.78
C CYS A 6 8.88 30.57 -11.29
N GLY A 7 8.69 30.29 -12.58
CA GLY A 7 7.37 30.14 -13.17
C GLY A 7 6.66 28.97 -12.45
N ILE A 8 5.43 29.20 -11.99
CA ILE A 8 4.59 28.13 -11.48
C ILE A 8 4.31 27.20 -12.66
N SER A 9 4.53 25.88 -12.47
CA SER A 9 4.26 24.86 -13.49
C SER A 9 2.79 24.91 -13.94
N GLU A 10 2.52 24.69 -15.21
CA GLU A 10 1.15 24.56 -15.74
C GLU A 10 0.38 23.45 -15.04
N ASP A 11 1.06 22.41 -14.56
CA ASP A 11 0.46 21.32 -13.77
C ASP A 11 -0.25 21.79 -12.51
N CYS A 12 0.20 22.89 -11.90
CA CYS A 12 -0.40 23.45 -10.69
C CYS A 12 -1.86 23.86 -10.88
N PHE A 13 -2.24 24.21 -12.09
CA PHE A 13 -3.57 24.70 -12.45
C PHE A 13 -4.43 23.70 -13.21
N LYS A 14 -3.92 22.48 -13.46
CA LYS A 14 -4.73 21.41 -14.02
C LYS A 14 -5.90 21.12 -13.07
N GLY A 15 -7.13 21.31 -13.53
CA GLY A 15 -8.35 20.97 -12.78
C GLY A 15 -8.60 19.47 -12.77
N ASN A 16 -9.76 19.07 -12.20
CA ASN A 16 -10.12 17.67 -12.04
C ASN A 16 -10.21 16.88 -13.36
N GLY A 17 -10.48 17.51 -14.50
CA GLY A 17 -10.62 16.82 -15.78
C GLY A 17 -11.82 15.86 -15.82
N ASN A 18 -11.87 14.99 -16.85
CA ASN A 18 -12.86 13.94 -16.97
C ASN A 18 -12.24 12.59 -16.54
N PRO A 19 -13.00 11.73 -15.84
CA PRO A 19 -12.52 10.41 -15.48
C PRO A 19 -12.19 9.57 -16.72
N ILE A 20 -11.03 8.96 -16.74
CA ILE A 20 -10.62 7.98 -17.77
C ILE A 20 -10.07 6.72 -17.13
N THR A 21 -10.06 5.64 -17.91
CA THR A 21 -9.44 4.38 -17.54
C THR A 21 -8.45 3.99 -18.61
N GLN A 22 -7.23 3.68 -18.20
CA GLN A 22 -6.19 3.16 -19.09
C GLN A 22 -5.72 1.78 -18.61
N THR A 23 -5.63 0.82 -19.53
CA THR A 23 -5.13 -0.52 -19.25
C THR A 23 -3.68 -0.64 -19.71
N PHE A 24 -2.86 -1.27 -18.89
CA PHE A 24 -1.44 -1.52 -19.15
C PHE A 24 -1.22 -3.02 -19.29
N PRO A 25 -0.70 -3.51 -20.43
CA PRO A 25 -0.51 -4.95 -20.68
C PRO A 25 0.77 -5.44 -19.99
N LEU A 26 0.79 -5.42 -18.67
CA LEU A 26 1.91 -5.82 -17.83
C LEU A 26 1.58 -7.13 -17.12
N GLU A 27 2.49 -8.08 -17.19
CA GLU A 27 2.34 -9.44 -16.66
C GLU A 27 3.62 -9.89 -15.95
N ASN A 28 3.56 -11.05 -15.28
CA ASN A 28 4.72 -11.71 -14.65
C ASN A 28 5.38 -10.90 -13.52
N PHE A 29 4.59 -10.09 -12.81
CA PHE A 29 5.04 -9.46 -11.58
C PHE A 29 4.46 -10.19 -10.37
N THR A 30 5.22 -10.19 -9.27
CA THR A 30 4.80 -10.75 -7.98
C THR A 30 4.83 -9.71 -6.87
N LYS A 31 5.23 -8.49 -7.18
CA LYS A 31 5.36 -7.38 -6.24
C LYS A 31 4.72 -6.12 -6.79
N ILE A 32 4.20 -5.29 -5.90
CA ILE A 32 3.63 -3.98 -6.25
C ILE A 32 4.27 -2.91 -5.37
N LYS A 33 4.60 -1.76 -5.96
CA LYS A 33 4.97 -0.55 -5.24
C LYS A 33 4.19 0.63 -5.78
N VAL A 34 3.48 1.35 -4.92
CA VAL A 34 2.73 2.56 -5.25
C VAL A 34 3.30 3.76 -4.50
N TYR A 35 3.40 4.89 -5.21
CA TYR A 35 3.94 6.15 -4.70
C TYR A 35 2.84 7.20 -4.47
N ASP A 36 3.21 8.32 -3.87
CA ASP A 36 2.32 9.40 -3.47
C ASP A 36 1.26 9.73 -4.52
N GLY A 37 0.04 9.99 -4.05
CA GLY A 37 -1.11 10.32 -4.86
C GLY A 37 -1.81 9.13 -5.52
N VAL A 38 -1.26 7.90 -5.43
CA VAL A 38 -1.82 6.71 -6.08
C VAL A 38 -2.44 5.75 -5.06
N GLY A 39 -3.75 5.54 -5.15
CA GLY A 39 -4.45 4.48 -4.43
C GLY A 39 -4.29 3.12 -5.13
N LEU A 40 -4.40 2.03 -4.36
CA LEU A 40 -4.27 0.67 -4.89
C LEU A 40 -5.45 -0.21 -4.51
N VAL A 41 -6.04 -0.85 -5.50
CA VAL A 41 -7.02 -1.92 -5.31
C VAL A 41 -6.47 -3.22 -5.86
N VAL A 42 -6.30 -4.22 -4.97
CA VAL A 42 -5.77 -5.54 -5.33
C VAL A 42 -6.87 -6.57 -5.36
N LYS A 43 -6.87 -7.38 -6.40
CA LYS A 43 -7.77 -8.52 -6.57
C LYS A 43 -6.98 -9.79 -6.86
N ASP A 44 -7.29 -10.87 -6.14
CA ASP A 44 -6.84 -12.21 -6.49
C ASP A 44 -7.63 -12.72 -7.71
N GLY A 45 -6.94 -13.18 -8.73
CA GLY A 45 -7.58 -13.69 -9.93
C GLY A 45 -6.58 -14.35 -10.89
N PRO A 46 -7.06 -15.21 -11.81
CA PRO A 46 -6.21 -16.11 -12.60
C PRO A 46 -5.38 -15.43 -13.70
N ILE A 47 -5.63 -14.16 -13.98
CA ILE A 47 -4.96 -13.39 -15.03
C ILE A 47 -4.37 -12.11 -14.47
N TYR A 48 -3.33 -11.59 -15.15
CA TYR A 48 -2.83 -10.25 -14.87
C TYR A 48 -3.71 -9.21 -15.53
N GLU A 49 -4.10 -8.21 -14.77
CA GLU A 49 -4.76 -7.02 -15.28
C GLU A 49 -4.29 -5.81 -14.49
N VAL A 50 -3.83 -4.77 -15.17
CA VAL A 50 -3.42 -3.50 -14.57
C VAL A 50 -4.20 -2.39 -15.23
N LYS A 51 -5.06 -1.71 -14.46
CA LYS A 51 -5.86 -0.56 -14.91
C LYS A 51 -5.60 0.63 -14.00
N VAL A 52 -5.39 1.78 -14.59
CA VAL A 52 -5.34 3.06 -13.89
C VAL A 52 -6.62 3.82 -14.20
N VAL A 53 -7.32 4.21 -13.15
CA VAL A 53 -8.45 5.15 -13.19
C VAL A 53 -7.94 6.48 -12.64
N THR A 54 -8.03 7.51 -13.44
CA THR A 54 -7.58 8.87 -13.11
C THR A 54 -8.33 9.88 -13.97
N SER A 55 -7.82 11.08 -14.15
CA SER A 55 -8.39 12.07 -15.05
C SER A 55 -7.57 12.22 -16.34
N ASP A 56 -8.21 12.72 -17.39
CA ASP A 56 -7.59 13.04 -18.68
C ASP A 56 -6.49 14.11 -18.55
N ASN A 57 -6.52 14.91 -17.50
CA ASN A 57 -5.51 15.92 -17.21
C ASN A 57 -4.24 15.37 -16.55
N ILE A 58 -4.28 14.14 -16.00
CA ILE A 58 -3.20 13.58 -15.16
C ILE A 58 -2.60 12.33 -15.78
N ILE A 59 -3.33 11.61 -16.61
CA ILE A 59 -2.93 10.26 -17.09
C ILE A 59 -1.53 10.23 -17.71
N ASP A 60 -1.13 11.29 -18.39
CA ASP A 60 0.20 11.40 -19.02
C ASP A 60 1.33 11.56 -17.98
N ASP A 61 1.00 11.97 -16.76
CA ASP A 61 1.95 12.09 -15.64
C ASP A 61 2.07 10.79 -14.82
N ILE A 62 1.20 9.78 -15.08
CA ILE A 62 1.22 8.51 -14.37
C ILE A 62 2.19 7.54 -15.05
N ASP A 63 3.27 7.20 -14.33
CA ASP A 63 4.25 6.20 -14.76
C ASP A 63 3.85 4.82 -14.21
N VAL A 64 3.63 3.87 -15.12
CA VAL A 64 3.28 2.48 -14.80
C VAL A 64 4.26 1.55 -15.51
N LYS A 65 5.13 0.88 -14.75
CA LYS A 65 6.19 0.06 -15.34
C LYS A 65 6.56 -1.12 -14.45
N LEU A 66 7.27 -2.08 -15.05
CA LEU A 66 7.95 -3.15 -14.33
C LEU A 66 9.40 -2.77 -14.03
N ASN A 67 9.82 -3.04 -12.80
CA ASN A 67 11.21 -3.07 -12.38
C ASN A 67 11.54 -4.47 -11.86
N GLY A 68 12.08 -5.31 -12.74
CA GLY A 68 12.16 -6.74 -12.49
C GLY A 68 10.77 -7.36 -12.36
N ASP A 69 10.48 -8.00 -11.25
CA ASP A 69 9.18 -8.58 -10.90
C ASP A 69 8.27 -7.63 -10.09
N MET A 70 8.64 -6.36 -9.98
CA MET A 70 7.87 -5.35 -9.24
C MET A 70 7.13 -4.42 -10.19
N LEU A 71 5.80 -4.39 -10.09
CA LEU A 71 4.96 -3.35 -10.70
C LEU A 71 5.12 -2.06 -9.90
N VAL A 72 5.57 -1.00 -10.56
CA VAL A 72 5.76 0.33 -9.97
C VAL A 72 4.78 1.29 -10.59
N VAL A 73 4.00 1.99 -9.73
CA VAL A 73 3.06 3.02 -10.16
C VAL A 73 3.37 4.32 -9.42
N LYS A 74 3.54 5.40 -10.16
CA LYS A 74 3.92 6.70 -9.63
C LYS A 74 3.19 7.83 -10.36
N ASP A 75 2.68 8.78 -9.61
CA ASP A 75 2.25 10.09 -10.11
C ASP A 75 3.48 11.02 -10.13
N ASN A 76 3.84 11.50 -11.31
CA ASN A 76 4.95 12.45 -11.50
C ASN A 76 4.46 13.90 -11.67
N SER A 77 3.18 14.16 -11.42
CA SER A 77 2.67 15.53 -11.45
C SER A 77 3.39 16.38 -10.40
N THR A 78 3.86 17.55 -10.81
CA THR A 78 4.78 18.36 -10.00
C THR A 78 4.09 19.27 -8.99
N CYS A 79 2.79 19.47 -9.14
CA CYS A 79 2.03 20.42 -8.32
C CYS A 79 0.54 20.12 -8.40
N ASN A 80 -0.18 20.37 -7.31
CA ASN A 80 -1.63 20.27 -7.25
C ASN A 80 -2.22 21.40 -6.39
N ILE A 81 -2.75 22.46 -7.03
CA ILE A 81 -3.44 23.56 -6.36
C ILE A 81 -4.94 23.55 -6.69
N ALA A 82 -5.31 23.05 -7.88
CA ALA A 82 -6.63 23.25 -8.48
C ALA A 82 -7.47 21.97 -8.60
N ARG A 83 -6.96 20.80 -8.23
CA ARG A 83 -7.68 19.52 -8.30
C ARG A 83 -7.79 18.83 -6.95
N ASP A 84 -8.76 17.97 -6.82
CA ASP A 84 -8.95 17.14 -5.64
C ASP A 84 -7.81 16.12 -5.47
N TYR A 85 -7.50 15.76 -4.24
CA TYR A 85 -6.52 14.71 -3.93
C TYR A 85 -7.11 13.31 -4.16
N GLY A 86 -6.25 12.32 -4.43
CA GLY A 86 -6.65 10.91 -4.51
C GLY A 86 -7.45 10.55 -5.77
N GLN A 87 -7.27 11.28 -6.85
CA GLN A 87 -7.97 11.00 -8.11
C GLN A 87 -7.44 9.77 -8.85
N THR A 88 -6.21 9.35 -8.54
CA THR A 88 -5.57 8.23 -9.22
C THR A 88 -5.68 6.96 -8.38
N THR A 89 -6.29 5.93 -8.97
CA THR A 89 -6.34 4.59 -8.37
C THR A 89 -5.89 3.56 -9.39
N VAL A 90 -4.94 2.72 -9.02
CA VAL A 90 -4.56 1.55 -9.80
C VAL A 90 -5.30 0.32 -9.32
N TYR A 91 -5.93 -0.40 -10.24
CA TYR A 91 -6.59 -1.68 -10.02
C TYR A 91 -5.70 -2.77 -10.57
N VAL A 92 -5.33 -3.71 -9.74
CA VAL A 92 -4.42 -4.80 -10.09
C VAL A 92 -5.08 -6.13 -9.78
N THR A 93 -5.28 -6.96 -10.81
CA THR A 93 -5.58 -8.37 -10.65
C THR A 93 -4.33 -9.17 -10.94
N ALA A 94 -4.00 -10.13 -10.09
CA ALA A 94 -2.84 -10.99 -10.27
C ALA A 94 -3.08 -12.38 -9.67
N PRO A 95 -2.52 -13.45 -10.27
CA PRO A 95 -2.68 -14.82 -9.76
C PRO A 95 -1.84 -15.09 -8.51
N ASN A 96 -0.79 -14.31 -8.28
CA ASN A 96 0.04 -14.40 -7.10
C ASN A 96 0.77 -13.09 -6.84
N LEU A 97 0.69 -12.63 -5.60
CA LEU A 97 1.51 -11.53 -5.11
C LEU A 97 2.23 -11.95 -3.83
N THR A 98 3.48 -11.54 -3.69
CA THR A 98 4.32 -11.82 -2.54
C THR A 98 4.63 -10.56 -1.71
N GLU A 99 4.59 -9.38 -2.34
CA GLU A 99 4.91 -8.13 -1.65
C GLU A 99 4.05 -6.96 -2.16
N ILE A 100 3.59 -6.12 -1.22
CA ILE A 100 2.96 -4.83 -1.49
C ILE A 100 3.70 -3.76 -0.69
N HIS A 101 4.27 -2.78 -1.39
CA HIS A 101 5.02 -1.67 -0.82
C HIS A 101 4.23 -0.37 -0.95
N SER A 102 3.90 0.23 0.17
CA SER A 102 3.29 1.56 0.23
C SER A 102 4.34 2.64 0.35
N LYS A 103 4.30 3.57 -0.57
CA LYS A 103 4.97 4.87 -0.54
C LYS A 103 3.95 5.99 -0.81
N THR A 104 2.67 5.70 -0.56
CA THR A 104 1.55 6.60 -0.85
C THR A 104 0.84 7.03 0.41
N ASP A 105 0.21 8.20 0.33
CA ASP A 105 -0.75 8.73 1.29
C ASP A 105 -2.17 8.18 1.09
N GLN A 106 -2.40 7.47 -0.05
CA GLN A 106 -3.69 6.93 -0.42
C GLN A 106 -3.90 5.51 0.13
N GLU A 107 -5.18 5.10 0.21
CA GLU A 107 -5.57 3.78 0.70
C GLU A 107 -5.10 2.65 -0.23
N ILE A 108 -4.63 1.56 0.37
CA ILE A 108 -4.39 0.27 -0.27
C ILE A 108 -5.45 -0.71 0.22
N ARG A 109 -6.28 -1.23 -0.67
CA ARG A 109 -7.37 -2.14 -0.30
C ARG A 109 -7.47 -3.35 -1.21
N SER A 110 -8.10 -4.41 -0.71
CA SER A 110 -8.43 -5.58 -1.53
C SER A 110 -9.86 -5.50 -2.08
N ASP A 111 -10.05 -6.02 -3.29
CA ASP A 111 -11.35 -6.35 -3.88
C ASP A 111 -11.61 -7.85 -3.68
N GLY A 112 -12.23 -8.18 -2.55
CA GLY A 112 -12.40 -9.56 -2.10
C GLY A 112 -11.24 -10.09 -1.28
N VAL A 113 -11.22 -11.41 -1.08
CA VAL A 113 -10.19 -12.11 -0.29
C VAL A 113 -8.99 -12.41 -1.17
N LEU A 114 -7.80 -12.03 -0.69
CA LEU A 114 -6.53 -12.35 -1.33
C LEU A 114 -6.05 -13.74 -0.85
N ASN A 115 -6.03 -14.73 -1.74
CA ASN A 115 -5.61 -16.11 -1.43
C ASN A 115 -4.14 -16.34 -1.82
N TYR A 116 -3.25 -15.47 -1.38
CA TYR A 116 -1.82 -15.59 -1.61
C TYR A 116 -1.15 -16.31 -0.45
N SER A 117 -0.48 -17.44 -0.71
CA SER A 117 0.15 -18.27 0.34
C SER A 117 1.15 -17.48 1.19
N ASP A 118 1.93 -16.62 0.57
CA ASP A 118 2.96 -15.82 1.22
C ASP A 118 2.79 -14.37 0.78
N LEU A 119 2.33 -13.51 1.69
CA LEU A 119 2.14 -12.08 1.41
C LEU A 119 2.85 -11.23 2.45
N LYS A 120 3.54 -10.20 1.98
CA LYS A 120 4.22 -9.22 2.82
C LYS A 120 3.74 -7.81 2.49
N LEU A 121 3.46 -7.04 3.53
CA LEU A 121 3.14 -5.61 3.42
C LEU A 121 4.28 -4.79 4.00
N PHE A 122 4.67 -3.77 3.27
CA PHE A 122 5.71 -2.83 3.67
C PHE A 122 5.18 -1.40 3.64
N SER A 123 5.26 -0.73 4.80
CA SER A 123 5.06 0.70 4.94
C SER A 123 6.27 1.28 5.65
N ILE A 124 7.35 1.46 4.89
CA ILE A 124 8.68 1.78 5.41
C ILE A 124 9.14 3.11 4.83
N ASP A 125 9.50 4.03 5.71
CA ASP A 125 10.14 5.31 5.37
C ASP A 125 11.66 5.11 5.30
N ILE A 126 12.17 4.88 4.11
CA ILE A 126 13.59 4.82 3.78
C ILE A 126 13.78 5.45 2.40
N SER A 127 14.71 6.37 2.26
CA SER A 127 15.28 6.99 1.04
C SER A 127 14.36 7.35 -0.14
N ASP A 128 13.27 6.63 -0.41
CA ASP A 128 12.39 6.80 -1.58
C ASP A 128 10.95 7.21 -1.21
N GLY A 129 10.76 7.83 -0.05
CA GLY A 129 9.48 8.33 0.46
C GLY A 129 8.87 7.44 1.55
N ALA A 130 7.85 7.96 2.21
CA ALA A 130 7.09 7.29 3.26
C ALA A 130 5.67 6.99 2.79
N GLY A 131 5.18 5.77 3.08
CA GLY A 131 3.75 5.48 2.93
C GLY A 131 3.01 5.91 4.19
N THR A 132 1.99 6.73 4.06
CA THR A 132 1.15 7.17 5.19
C THR A 132 -0.30 6.69 5.05
N GLY A 133 -0.66 6.15 3.89
CA GLY A 133 -1.99 5.61 3.61
C GLY A 133 -2.26 4.30 4.36
N ASP A 134 -3.53 4.06 4.62
CA ASP A 134 -3.99 2.87 5.34
C ASP A 134 -4.07 1.64 4.44
N PHE A 135 -3.90 0.46 5.05
CA PHE A 135 -4.17 -0.82 4.42
C PHE A 135 -5.51 -1.40 4.91
N ARG A 136 -6.39 -1.79 3.97
CA ARG A 136 -7.66 -2.46 4.25
C ARG A 136 -7.78 -3.73 3.42
N LEU A 137 -7.35 -4.86 3.98
CA LEU A 137 -7.24 -6.12 3.24
C LEU A 137 -8.03 -7.24 3.92
N ALA A 138 -8.69 -8.04 3.09
CA ALA A 138 -9.19 -9.35 3.45
C ALA A 138 -8.24 -10.40 2.86
N LEU A 139 -7.75 -11.34 3.67
CA LEU A 139 -6.73 -12.29 3.23
C LEU A 139 -6.98 -13.71 3.74
N ASN A 140 -6.43 -14.66 3.00
CA ASN A 140 -6.34 -16.08 3.38
C ASN A 140 -4.95 -16.56 2.95
N SER A 141 -4.04 -16.71 3.91
CA SER A 141 -2.63 -16.99 3.63
C SER A 141 -2.06 -18.05 4.56
N THR A 142 -0.92 -18.60 4.17
CA THR A 142 -0.13 -19.46 5.05
C THR A 142 0.84 -18.60 5.89
N ASN A 143 1.56 -17.70 5.23
CA ASN A 143 2.48 -16.81 5.92
C ASN A 143 2.17 -15.35 5.55
N PHE A 144 1.94 -14.55 6.56
CA PHE A 144 1.67 -13.15 6.41
C PHE A 144 2.68 -12.32 7.22
N TYR A 145 3.25 -11.30 6.57
CA TYR A 145 4.23 -10.42 7.17
C TYR A 145 3.84 -8.96 7.00
N VAL A 146 3.95 -8.19 8.06
CA VAL A 146 3.70 -6.74 8.03
C VAL A 146 4.87 -6.02 8.66
N GLU A 147 5.46 -5.09 7.93
CA GLU A 147 6.53 -4.24 8.42
C GLU A 147 6.19 -2.76 8.25
N SER A 148 6.34 -2.02 9.35
CA SER A 148 6.09 -0.58 9.37
C SER A 148 7.08 0.15 10.27
N ASN A 149 7.46 1.36 9.84
CA ASN A 149 8.20 2.32 10.66
C ASN A 149 7.60 3.73 10.58
N ASN A 150 6.31 3.84 10.27
CA ASN A 150 5.64 5.13 10.08
C ASN A 150 4.21 5.16 10.69
N VAL A 151 3.26 5.87 10.08
CA VAL A 151 1.93 6.16 10.63
C VAL A 151 0.79 5.36 9.98
N SER A 152 1.06 4.52 8.98
CA SER A 152 0.03 3.72 8.32
C SER A 152 -0.70 2.81 9.29
N ASN A 153 -2.02 2.73 9.18
CA ASN A 153 -2.82 1.76 9.90
C ASN A 153 -3.14 0.54 9.02
N PHE A 154 -3.28 -0.61 9.67
CA PHE A 154 -3.55 -1.87 9.01
C PHE A 154 -4.87 -2.45 9.52
N TYR A 155 -5.92 -2.42 8.69
CA TYR A 155 -7.23 -3.01 8.95
C TYR A 155 -7.33 -4.33 8.22
N LEU A 156 -7.13 -5.44 8.92
CA LEU A 156 -6.93 -6.75 8.33
C LEU A 156 -8.00 -7.73 8.78
N THR A 157 -8.56 -8.47 7.85
CA THR A 157 -9.60 -9.47 8.10
C THR A 157 -9.28 -10.78 7.39
N GLY A 158 -9.97 -11.86 7.79
CA GLY A 158 -9.80 -13.18 7.18
C GLY A 158 -8.97 -14.12 8.05
N GLN A 159 -7.98 -14.81 7.46
CA GLN A 159 -7.19 -15.79 8.22
C GLN A 159 -5.77 -15.98 7.68
N THR A 160 -4.88 -16.43 8.57
CA THR A 160 -3.53 -16.86 8.24
C THR A 160 -3.06 -17.97 9.20
N GLU A 161 -2.18 -18.87 8.73
CA GLU A 161 -1.53 -19.81 9.64
C GLU A 161 -0.50 -19.12 10.52
N ASN A 162 0.38 -18.32 9.92
CA ASN A 162 1.46 -17.61 10.62
C ASN A 162 1.43 -16.13 10.31
N LEU A 163 1.52 -15.31 11.34
CA LEU A 163 1.66 -13.85 11.23
C LEU A 163 2.96 -13.38 11.87
N HIS A 164 3.67 -12.50 11.17
CA HIS A 164 4.77 -11.74 11.74
C HIS A 164 4.50 -10.24 11.58
N VAL A 165 4.41 -9.54 12.69
CA VAL A 165 4.26 -8.06 12.74
C VAL A 165 5.58 -7.47 13.22
N PHE A 166 6.18 -6.59 12.42
CA PHE A 166 7.43 -5.91 12.74
C PHE A 166 7.24 -4.39 12.66
N PHE A 167 6.89 -3.79 13.79
CA PHE A 167 6.76 -2.35 13.93
C PHE A 167 8.05 -1.79 14.56
N SER A 168 8.99 -1.40 13.69
CA SER A 168 10.33 -0.96 14.12
C SER A 168 10.36 0.47 14.65
N TRP A 169 9.32 1.26 14.32
CA TRP A 169 9.16 2.66 14.73
C TRP A 169 7.73 3.13 14.41
N GLY A 170 7.41 4.38 14.77
CA GLY A 170 6.19 5.07 14.35
C GLY A 170 5.01 4.87 15.30
N ASN A 171 3.84 5.30 14.83
CA ASN A 171 2.59 5.27 15.58
C ASN A 171 1.41 4.73 14.77
N GLY A 172 1.68 3.92 13.76
CA GLY A 172 0.64 3.14 13.07
C GLY A 172 -0.03 2.13 14.02
N ILE A 173 -1.27 1.79 13.72
CA ILE A 173 -2.07 0.83 14.47
C ILE A 173 -2.31 -0.42 13.63
N PHE A 174 -2.26 -1.59 14.27
CA PHE A 174 -2.60 -2.85 13.64
C PHE A 174 -3.96 -3.34 14.18
N TYR A 175 -5.00 -3.25 13.34
CA TYR A 175 -6.35 -3.72 13.62
C TYR A 175 -6.52 -5.12 13.02
N GLY A 176 -6.23 -6.15 13.80
CA GLY A 176 -6.31 -7.54 13.41
C GLY A 176 -7.28 -8.37 14.26
N GLU A 177 -8.23 -7.74 14.94
CA GLU A 177 -9.24 -8.43 15.74
C GLU A 177 -10.13 -9.37 14.92
N ASN A 178 -10.27 -9.10 13.61
CA ASN A 178 -11.00 -9.92 12.65
C ASN A 178 -10.09 -10.76 11.75
N LEU A 179 -8.79 -10.83 12.06
CA LEU A 179 -7.81 -11.67 11.39
C LEU A 179 -7.49 -12.88 12.28
N LEU A 180 -7.97 -14.07 11.86
CA LEU A 180 -7.76 -15.28 12.59
C LEU A 180 -6.35 -15.86 12.35
N ILE A 181 -5.56 -16.02 13.43
CA ILE A 181 -4.20 -16.54 13.36
C ILE A 181 -4.19 -17.96 13.97
N HIS A 182 -4.03 -18.97 13.13
CA HIS A 182 -4.24 -20.36 13.53
C HIS A 182 -3.07 -20.97 14.29
N ASN A 183 -1.82 -20.62 13.96
CA ASN A 183 -0.64 -21.29 14.49
C ASN A 183 0.26 -20.32 15.26
N LEU A 184 1.08 -19.54 14.57
CA LEU A 184 2.11 -18.72 15.19
C LEU A 184 1.88 -17.24 14.90
N LEU A 185 1.82 -16.45 15.96
CA LEU A 185 2.01 -15.01 15.89
C LEU A 185 3.36 -14.63 16.49
N ARG A 186 4.19 -13.96 15.70
CA ARG A 186 5.43 -13.35 16.16
C ARG A 186 5.34 -11.85 15.99
N LEU A 187 5.72 -11.09 17.02
CA LEU A 187 5.72 -9.63 16.93
C LEU A 187 7.02 -9.02 17.45
N PHE A 188 7.40 -7.93 16.82
CA PHE A 188 8.34 -6.95 17.32
C PHE A 188 7.64 -5.59 17.31
N HIS A 189 7.48 -4.98 18.48
CA HIS A 189 6.73 -3.75 18.64
C HIS A 189 7.57 -2.66 19.33
N ARG A 190 8.02 -1.70 18.54
CA ARG A 190 8.72 -0.49 19.00
C ARG A 190 7.95 0.79 18.66
N GLY A 191 6.71 0.65 18.23
CA GLY A 191 5.78 1.77 18.01
C GLY A 191 5.16 2.26 19.31
N SER A 192 4.39 3.34 19.23
CA SER A 192 3.71 3.97 20.38
C SER A 192 2.22 3.65 20.47
N ASN A 193 1.62 3.10 19.44
CA ASN A 193 0.19 2.75 19.39
C ASN A 193 -0.06 1.25 19.55
N GLU A 194 -1.27 0.81 19.28
CA GLU A 194 -1.76 -0.52 19.62
C GLU A 194 -1.54 -1.52 18.48
N ILE A 195 -1.28 -2.77 18.83
CA ILE A 195 -1.42 -3.95 17.99
C ILE A 195 -2.55 -4.80 18.52
N ILE A 196 -3.70 -4.78 17.85
CA ILE A 196 -4.90 -5.50 18.26
C ILE A 196 -4.96 -6.81 17.45
N ILE A 197 -4.87 -7.95 18.14
CA ILE A 197 -4.70 -9.27 17.51
C ILE A 197 -5.51 -10.35 18.23
N TYR A 198 -5.80 -11.43 17.50
CA TYR A 198 -6.50 -12.59 18.03
C TYR A 198 -5.79 -13.91 17.67
N PRO A 199 -4.66 -14.25 18.36
CA PRO A 199 -3.96 -15.51 18.15
C PRO A 199 -4.71 -16.67 18.79
N LYS A 200 -4.82 -17.80 18.07
CA LYS A 200 -5.43 -19.03 18.62
C LYS A 200 -4.46 -19.92 19.37
N ASN A 201 -3.20 -19.94 19.00
CA ASN A 201 -2.25 -20.92 19.50
C ASN A 201 -1.04 -20.25 20.17
N ILE A 202 -0.09 -19.75 19.42
CA ILE A 202 1.17 -19.23 19.96
C ILE A 202 1.28 -17.74 19.69
N LEU A 203 1.50 -16.95 20.75
CA LEU A 203 1.94 -15.56 20.69
C LEU A 203 3.35 -15.46 21.27
N THR A 204 4.29 -14.91 20.51
CA THR A 204 5.65 -14.63 20.97
C THR A 204 6.14 -13.31 20.41
N GLY A 205 7.01 -12.63 21.12
CA GLY A 205 7.59 -11.38 20.63
C GLY A 205 8.11 -10.48 21.72
N GLU A 206 8.38 -9.25 21.33
CA GLU A 206 9.04 -8.26 22.17
C GLU A 206 8.39 -6.87 21.98
N ILE A 207 8.23 -6.15 23.09
CA ILE A 207 7.71 -4.77 23.12
C ILE A 207 8.80 -3.88 23.72
N TYR A 208 9.22 -2.88 22.94
CA TYR A 208 10.35 -1.99 23.31
C TYR A 208 9.95 -0.51 23.47
N SER A 209 8.65 -0.19 23.41
CA SER A 209 8.16 1.18 23.50
C SER A 209 6.88 1.24 24.35
N THR A 210 6.14 2.34 24.22
CA THR A 210 4.91 2.60 24.99
C THR A 210 3.65 2.00 24.38
N GLY A 211 3.74 1.42 23.17
CA GLY A 211 2.62 0.76 22.54
C GLY A 211 2.18 -0.51 23.27
N ASN A 212 0.94 -0.91 23.04
CA ASN A 212 0.30 -2.07 23.68
C ASN A 212 0.02 -3.18 22.66
N VAL A 213 -0.19 -4.40 23.18
CA VAL A 213 -0.66 -5.56 22.42
C VAL A 213 -1.83 -6.20 23.13
#